data_1685e3d60b7d3b9eb0d3bed40e12b6f8
#
_entry.id   1685e3d60b7d3b9eb0d3bed40e12b6f8
#
_cell.length_a   1.000
_cell.length_b   1.000
_cell.length_c   1.000
_cell.angle_alpha   90.00
_cell.angle_beta   90.00
_cell.angle_gamma   90.00
#
_symmetry.space_group_name_H-M   'P 1'
#
loop_
_entity.id
_entity.type
_entity.pdbx_description
1 polymer ?
#
loop_
_entity_poly.entity_id
_entity_poly.type
_entity_poly.pdbx_seq_one_letter_code
_entity_poly.pdbx_strand_id
1 'polypeptide(L)'
;MLYFFIDDFSGGGNMAAGIFFLFILLLIIAAWTDLKEGYIPDSVSILIFLLSFCSLFIRSGPGLLLRIEGAVLCGGLLEGIRLISRGGIGMGDVKLMTACGFFLGITTGAVSLVFAYILAGMFCLPLLIFKKASLKTRLPMAPFFTVSILIFLFFEEKIFTWYLGLWGIL
;
A
#
# COMPACT_ATOMS: atom_id res chain seq x y z
N MET A 1 -0.96 -12.32 6.58
CA MET A 1 -0.90 -12.36 5.12
C MET A 1 0.35 -13.10 4.62
N LEU A 2 1.53 -12.76 5.14
CA LEU A 2 2.78 -13.47 4.80
C LEU A 2 2.70 -14.97 5.13
N TYR A 3 2.09 -15.35 6.25
CA TYR A 3 1.86 -16.76 6.62
C TYR A 3 0.96 -17.48 5.63
N PHE A 4 -0.08 -16.82 5.11
CA PHE A 4 -0.93 -17.39 4.09
C PHE A 4 -0.16 -17.64 2.78
N PHE A 5 0.81 -16.77 2.46
CA PHE A 5 1.72 -16.96 1.33
C PHE A 5 2.82 -17.98 1.62
N ILE A 6 3.25 -18.16 2.89
CA ILE A 6 4.30 -19.11 3.29
C ILE A 6 3.73 -20.54 3.42
N ASP A 7 2.51 -20.71 3.93
CA ASP A 7 1.85 -22.02 4.03
C ASP A 7 1.53 -22.60 2.63
N ASP A 8 1.21 -21.76 1.66
CA ASP A 8 1.12 -22.16 0.25
C ASP A 8 2.49 -22.56 -0.35
N PHE A 9 3.61 -22.25 0.32
CA PHE A 9 4.95 -22.64 -0.12
C PHE A 9 5.17 -24.17 -0.08
N SER A 10 4.38 -24.90 0.71
CA SER A 10 4.48 -26.37 0.82
C SER A 10 3.69 -27.15 -0.24
N GLY A 11 2.77 -26.51 -0.98
CA GLY A 11 1.91 -27.23 -1.93
C GLY A 11 1.79 -26.64 -3.36
N GLY A 12 2.22 -25.42 -3.59
CA GLY A 12 2.14 -24.71 -4.90
C GLY A 12 3.00 -23.44 -4.90
N GLY A 13 3.85 -23.31 -3.94
CA GLY A 13 4.50 -22.13 -3.41
C GLY A 13 5.36 -21.28 -4.35
N ASN A 14 5.85 -21.83 -5.44
CA ASN A 14 6.74 -21.06 -6.33
C ASN A 14 5.99 -19.93 -7.08
N MET A 15 4.71 -20.14 -7.43
CA MET A 15 3.92 -19.11 -8.13
C MET A 15 3.47 -17.99 -7.19
N ALA A 16 3.00 -18.33 -6.00
CA ALA A 16 2.56 -17.34 -5.01
C ALA A 16 3.73 -16.46 -4.55
N ALA A 17 4.88 -17.06 -4.27
CA ALA A 17 6.11 -16.34 -3.93
C ALA A 17 6.58 -15.44 -5.08
N GLY A 18 6.48 -15.89 -6.34
CA GLY A 18 6.79 -15.10 -7.52
C GLY A 18 5.91 -13.86 -7.67
N ILE A 19 4.59 -14.01 -7.46
CA ILE A 19 3.64 -12.89 -7.46
C ILE A 19 3.97 -11.88 -6.36
N PHE A 20 4.26 -12.36 -5.16
CA PHE A 20 4.60 -11.52 -4.03
C PHE A 20 5.91 -10.75 -4.26
N PHE A 21 6.94 -11.42 -4.76
CA PHE A 21 8.20 -10.78 -5.10
C PHE A 21 8.03 -9.72 -6.20
N LEU A 22 7.25 -10.03 -7.23
CA LEU A 22 6.96 -9.08 -8.31
C LEU A 22 6.17 -7.87 -7.81
N PHE A 23 5.23 -8.07 -6.87
CA PHE A 23 4.50 -6.98 -6.22
C PHE A 23 5.45 -6.04 -5.47
N ILE A 24 6.37 -6.58 -4.67
CA ILE A 24 7.37 -5.77 -3.96
C ILE A 24 8.26 -5.01 -4.95
N LEU A 25 8.70 -5.66 -6.02
CA LEU A 25 9.51 -5.02 -7.05
C LEU A 25 8.79 -3.84 -7.70
N LEU A 26 7.50 -4.00 -8.04
CA LEU A 26 6.68 -2.93 -8.62
C LEU A 26 6.49 -1.77 -7.63
N LEU A 27 6.32 -2.03 -6.34
CA LEU A 27 6.28 -0.99 -5.31
C LEU A 27 7.58 -0.20 -5.22
N ILE A 28 8.73 -0.89 -5.28
CA ILE A 28 10.04 -0.23 -5.27
C ILE A 28 10.21 0.65 -6.52
N ILE A 29 9.77 0.16 -7.69
CA ILE A 29 9.80 0.94 -8.93
C ILE A 29 8.90 2.19 -8.80
N ALA A 30 7.68 2.05 -8.25
CA ALA A 30 6.79 3.18 -8.01
C ALA A 30 7.43 4.23 -7.09
N ALA A 31 8.04 3.80 -5.98
CA ALA A 31 8.73 4.68 -5.06
C ALA A 31 9.92 5.39 -5.71
N TRP A 32 10.69 4.67 -6.52
CA TRP A 32 11.85 5.21 -7.22
C TRP A 32 11.48 6.26 -8.26
N THR A 33 10.46 5.99 -9.08
CA THR A 33 9.98 6.94 -10.09
C THR A 33 9.38 8.19 -9.46
N ASP A 34 8.62 8.03 -8.38
CA ASP A 34 8.04 9.15 -7.65
C ASP A 34 9.12 10.04 -7.00
N LEU A 35 10.18 9.45 -6.45
CA LEU A 35 11.33 10.20 -5.90
C LEU A 35 12.11 10.96 -6.98
N LYS A 36 12.26 10.39 -8.17
CA LYS A 36 13.06 11.00 -9.25
C LYS A 36 12.27 12.02 -10.06
N GLU A 37 11.05 11.68 -10.43
CA GLU A 37 10.26 12.38 -11.42
C GLU A 37 9.06 13.10 -10.81
N GLY A 38 8.72 12.80 -9.54
CA GLY A 38 7.50 13.28 -8.88
C GLY A 38 6.22 12.80 -9.57
N TYR A 39 6.31 11.66 -10.26
CA TYR A 39 5.25 11.08 -11.04
C TYR A 39 5.31 9.55 -10.95
N ILE A 40 4.15 8.92 -10.77
CA ILE A 40 3.99 7.47 -10.78
C ILE A 40 3.45 7.05 -12.16
N PRO A 41 4.17 6.23 -12.93
CA PRO A 41 3.69 5.75 -14.22
C PRO A 41 2.43 4.91 -14.05
N ASP A 42 1.40 5.19 -14.85
CA ASP A 42 0.15 4.42 -14.85
C ASP A 42 0.39 2.93 -15.10
N SER A 43 1.44 2.60 -15.88
CA SER A 43 1.85 1.23 -16.17
C SER A 43 2.13 0.42 -14.90
N VAL A 44 2.74 1.02 -13.88
CA VAL A 44 3.06 0.33 -12.61
C VAL A 44 1.77 0.01 -11.86
N SER A 45 0.84 0.97 -11.76
CA SER A 45 -0.46 0.75 -11.10
C SER A 45 -1.29 -0.32 -11.82
N ILE A 46 -1.28 -0.30 -13.16
CA ILE A 46 -1.97 -1.31 -13.98
C ILE A 46 -1.34 -2.70 -13.79
N LEU A 47 -0.01 -2.80 -13.77
CA LEU A 47 0.68 -4.07 -13.54
C LEU A 47 0.40 -4.65 -12.15
N ILE A 48 0.36 -3.82 -11.11
CA ILE A 48 -0.02 -4.24 -9.75
C ILE A 48 -1.47 -4.76 -9.76
N PHE A 49 -2.38 -4.07 -10.44
CA PHE A 49 -3.78 -4.49 -10.54
C PHE A 49 -3.92 -5.82 -11.28
N LEU A 50 -3.24 -6.01 -12.41
CA LEU A 50 -3.22 -7.27 -13.16
C LEU A 50 -2.62 -8.41 -12.33
N LEU A 51 -1.52 -8.14 -11.63
CA LEU A 51 -0.87 -9.10 -10.75
C LEU A 51 -1.82 -9.54 -9.62
N SER A 52 -2.55 -8.58 -9.06
CA SER A 52 -3.56 -8.86 -8.05
C SER A 52 -4.71 -9.71 -8.60
N PHE A 53 -5.12 -9.47 -9.83
CA PHE A 53 -6.12 -10.28 -10.50
C PHE A 53 -5.62 -11.71 -10.77
N CYS A 54 -4.37 -11.87 -11.22
CA CYS A 54 -3.75 -13.18 -11.39
C CYS A 54 -3.67 -13.98 -10.07
N SER A 55 -3.43 -13.30 -8.95
CA SER A 55 -3.36 -13.93 -7.63
C SER A 55 -4.69 -14.54 -7.17
N LEU A 56 -5.85 -14.11 -7.72
CA LEU A 56 -7.15 -14.74 -7.46
C LEU A 56 -7.24 -16.17 -8.01
N PHE A 57 -6.65 -16.41 -9.19
CA PHE A 57 -6.67 -17.74 -9.82
C PHE A 57 -5.80 -18.75 -9.07
N ILE A 58 -4.78 -18.26 -8.38
CA ILE A 58 -3.87 -19.10 -7.58
C ILE A 58 -4.40 -19.28 -6.15
N ARG A 59 -5.54 -18.67 -5.82
CA ARG A 59 -6.17 -18.65 -4.48
C ARG A 59 -5.24 -18.13 -3.39
N SER A 60 -4.30 -17.26 -3.75
CA SER A 60 -3.34 -16.70 -2.82
C SER A 60 -3.83 -15.31 -2.35
N GLY A 61 -3.97 -15.14 -1.05
CA GLY A 61 -4.39 -13.89 -0.43
C GLY A 61 -5.88 -13.78 -0.09
N PRO A 62 -6.37 -12.56 0.19
CA PRO A 62 -7.75 -12.33 0.62
C PRO A 62 -8.78 -12.69 -0.46
N GLY A 63 -9.99 -13.01 -0.02
CA GLY A 63 -11.11 -13.29 -0.93
C GLY A 63 -11.49 -12.07 -1.78
N LEU A 64 -12.16 -12.30 -2.92
CA LEU A 64 -12.53 -11.27 -3.89
C LEU A 64 -13.26 -10.08 -3.26
N LEU A 65 -14.21 -10.34 -2.34
CA LEU A 65 -14.98 -9.30 -1.66
C LEU A 65 -14.06 -8.35 -0.88
N LEU A 66 -13.18 -8.90 -0.05
CA LEU A 66 -12.20 -8.12 0.73
C LEU A 66 -11.25 -7.31 -0.14
N ARG A 67 -10.93 -7.81 -1.34
CA ARG A 67 -10.09 -7.10 -2.33
C ARG A 67 -10.84 -5.91 -2.92
N ILE A 68 -12.10 -6.10 -3.31
CA ILE A 68 -12.95 -5.02 -3.84
C ILE A 68 -13.14 -3.94 -2.77
N GLU A 69 -13.48 -4.34 -1.54
CA GLU A 69 -13.61 -3.42 -0.41
C GLU A 69 -12.32 -2.64 -0.16
N GLY A 70 -11.16 -3.31 -0.23
CA GLY A 70 -9.84 -2.67 -0.09
C GLY A 70 -9.56 -1.65 -1.18
N ALA A 71 -9.85 -1.98 -2.44
CA ALA A 71 -9.69 -1.06 -3.56
C ALA A 71 -10.61 0.16 -3.43
N VAL A 72 -11.89 -0.08 -3.11
CA VAL A 72 -12.90 0.98 -2.95
C VAL A 72 -12.55 1.89 -1.77
N LEU A 73 -12.13 1.31 -0.64
CA LEU A 73 -11.76 2.09 0.54
C LEU A 73 -10.51 2.92 0.28
N CYS A 74 -9.41 2.30 -0.16
CA CYS A 74 -8.14 3.01 -0.37
C CYS A 74 -8.25 4.03 -1.51
N GLY A 75 -8.79 3.63 -2.66
CA GLY A 75 -8.97 4.51 -3.80
C GLY A 75 -10.02 5.58 -3.58
N GLY A 76 -11.19 5.21 -3.04
CA GLY A 76 -12.30 6.10 -2.79
C GLY A 76 -11.98 7.16 -1.74
N LEU A 77 -11.28 6.77 -0.66
CA LEU A 77 -10.85 7.71 0.38
C LEU A 77 -9.86 8.74 -0.19
N LEU A 78 -8.86 8.29 -0.94
CA LEU A 78 -7.88 9.19 -1.57
C LEU A 78 -8.50 10.08 -2.63
N GLU A 79 -9.39 9.54 -3.47
CA GLU A 79 -10.11 10.35 -4.46
C GLU A 79 -11.03 11.36 -3.79
N GLY A 80 -11.72 10.98 -2.71
CA GLY A 80 -12.52 11.90 -1.91
C GLY A 80 -11.69 13.06 -1.35
N ILE A 81 -10.53 12.76 -0.74
CA ILE A 81 -9.62 13.80 -0.24
C ILE A 81 -9.10 14.65 -1.39
N ARG A 82 -8.77 14.06 -2.54
CA ARG A 82 -8.31 14.77 -3.73
C ARG A 82 -9.36 15.77 -4.24
N LEU A 83 -10.62 15.36 -4.30
CA LEU A 83 -11.73 16.23 -4.71
C LEU A 83 -11.92 17.40 -3.74
N ILE A 84 -11.93 17.13 -2.42
CA ILE A 84 -12.08 18.15 -1.38
C ILE A 84 -10.89 19.11 -1.38
N SER A 85 -9.66 18.61 -1.54
CA SER A 85 -8.43 19.40 -1.56
C SER A 85 -8.17 20.08 -2.90
N ARG A 86 -9.08 19.96 -3.87
CA ARG A 86 -8.96 20.51 -5.22
C ARG A 86 -7.64 20.10 -5.92
N GLY A 87 -7.31 18.83 -5.85
CA GLY A 87 -6.12 18.26 -6.49
C GLY A 87 -4.86 18.27 -5.61
N GLY A 88 -5.01 18.35 -4.29
CA GLY A 88 -3.88 18.28 -3.33
C GLY A 88 -3.18 16.90 -3.32
N ILE A 89 -3.88 15.82 -3.73
CA ILE A 89 -3.31 14.48 -3.90
C ILE A 89 -3.11 14.19 -5.39
N GLY A 90 -1.99 13.55 -5.73
CA GLY A 90 -1.70 13.11 -7.08
C GLY A 90 -2.64 11.99 -7.56
N MET A 91 -3.04 12.03 -8.84
CA MET A 91 -3.85 10.94 -9.43
C MET A 91 -3.09 9.62 -9.45
N GLY A 92 -1.76 9.66 -9.57
CA GLY A 92 -0.90 8.49 -9.48
C GLY A 92 -1.00 7.76 -8.14
N ASP A 93 -1.03 8.53 -7.03
CA ASP A 93 -1.19 7.99 -5.67
C ASP A 93 -2.52 7.27 -5.50
N VAL A 94 -3.62 7.86 -6.03
CA VAL A 94 -4.96 7.26 -5.99
C VAL A 94 -4.96 5.93 -6.74
N LYS A 95 -4.44 5.90 -7.97
CA LYS A 95 -4.38 4.69 -8.80
C LYS A 95 -3.52 3.61 -8.15
N LEU A 96 -2.34 4.00 -7.66
CA LEU A 96 -1.42 3.08 -6.98
C LEU A 96 -2.09 2.44 -5.77
N MET A 97 -2.67 3.26 -4.87
CA MET A 97 -3.30 2.74 -3.65
C MET A 97 -4.58 1.97 -3.91
N THR A 98 -5.32 2.27 -4.97
CA THR A 98 -6.44 1.44 -5.42
C THR A 98 -5.97 0.04 -5.83
N ALA A 99 -4.91 -0.05 -6.62
CA ALA A 99 -4.33 -1.33 -7.04
C ALA A 99 -3.73 -2.10 -5.86
N CYS A 100 -3.02 -1.42 -4.95
CA CYS A 100 -2.50 -2.02 -3.73
C CYS A 100 -3.60 -2.49 -2.78
N GLY A 101 -4.66 -1.71 -2.61
CA GLY A 101 -5.83 -2.09 -1.81
C GLY A 101 -6.54 -3.33 -2.37
N PHE A 102 -6.60 -3.45 -3.69
CA PHE A 102 -7.10 -4.65 -4.34
C PHE A 102 -6.19 -5.87 -4.12
N PHE A 103 -4.88 -5.68 -4.04
CA PHE A 103 -3.94 -6.76 -3.74
C PHE A 103 -3.99 -7.21 -2.27
N LEU A 104 -3.97 -6.24 -1.34
CA LEU A 104 -3.83 -6.44 0.09
C LEU A 104 -5.16 -6.76 0.81
N GLY A 105 -6.29 -6.37 0.20
CA GLY A 105 -7.59 -6.39 0.84
C GLY A 105 -7.82 -5.23 1.80
N ILE A 106 -9.03 -5.16 2.38
CA ILE A 106 -9.46 -4.00 3.17
C ILE A 106 -8.61 -3.79 4.42
N THR A 107 -8.30 -4.83 5.18
CA THR A 107 -7.63 -4.71 6.48
C THR A 107 -6.21 -4.17 6.32
N THR A 108 -5.36 -4.91 5.60
CA THR A 108 -3.95 -4.55 5.39
C THR A 108 -3.82 -3.28 4.56
N GLY A 109 -4.70 -3.11 3.54
CA GLY A 109 -4.72 -1.91 2.70
C GLY A 109 -5.05 -0.65 3.48
N ALA A 110 -6.12 -0.67 4.31
CA ALA A 110 -6.55 0.47 5.10
C ALA A 110 -5.49 0.87 6.15
N VAL A 111 -4.97 -0.10 6.90
CA VAL A 111 -3.97 0.16 7.93
C VAL A 111 -2.67 0.68 7.32
N SER A 112 -2.22 0.09 6.20
CA SER A 112 -1.05 0.57 5.46
C SER A 112 -1.24 1.99 4.96
N LEU A 113 -2.43 2.35 4.47
CA LEU A 113 -2.75 3.69 4.02
C LEU A 113 -2.62 4.72 5.15
N VAL A 114 -3.26 4.45 6.29
CA VAL A 114 -3.20 5.34 7.46
C VAL A 114 -1.76 5.50 7.95
N PHE A 115 -1.03 4.41 8.07
CA PHE A 115 0.35 4.44 8.55
C PHE A 115 1.29 5.18 7.60
N ALA A 116 1.09 5.07 6.28
CA ALA A 116 1.84 5.83 5.29
C ALA A 116 1.66 7.34 5.48
N TYR A 117 0.43 7.81 5.74
CA TYR A 117 0.19 9.22 6.03
C TYR A 117 0.80 9.67 7.35
N ILE A 118 0.82 8.82 8.38
CA ILE A 118 1.51 9.11 9.64
C ILE A 118 3.01 9.27 9.38
N LEU A 119 3.63 8.35 8.64
CA LEU A 119 5.05 8.42 8.28
C LEU A 119 5.35 9.68 7.46
N ALA A 120 4.54 9.98 6.45
CA ALA A 120 4.69 11.18 5.63
C ALA A 120 4.57 12.45 6.48
N GLY A 121 3.61 12.51 7.42
CA GLY A 121 3.44 13.62 8.35
C GLY A 121 4.66 13.79 9.27
N MET A 122 5.15 12.70 9.86
CA MET A 122 6.35 12.72 10.70
C MET A 122 7.60 13.22 9.94
N PHE A 123 7.69 12.92 8.65
CA PHE A 123 8.78 13.39 7.82
C PHE A 123 8.60 14.84 7.37
N CYS A 124 7.37 15.24 7.08
CA CYS A 124 7.03 16.58 6.61
C CYS A 124 7.15 17.65 7.70
N LEU A 125 6.76 17.34 8.94
CA LEU A 125 6.78 18.28 10.06
C LEU A 125 8.16 18.91 10.32
N PRO A 126 9.27 18.13 10.42
CA PRO A 126 10.60 18.73 10.58
C PRO A 126 11.00 19.62 9.40
N LEU A 127 10.66 19.21 8.17
CA LEU A 127 10.99 19.99 6.98
C LEU A 127 10.29 21.35 6.96
N LEU A 128 9.05 21.41 7.45
CA LEU A 128 8.30 22.66 7.61
C LEU A 128 8.87 23.52 8.74
N ILE A 129 9.19 22.94 9.91
CA ILE A 129 9.74 23.66 11.06
C ILE A 129 11.08 24.30 10.70
N PHE A 130 11.95 23.58 10.02
CA PHE A 130 13.26 24.07 9.58
C PHE A 130 13.21 24.95 8.32
N LYS A 131 12.01 25.31 7.84
CA LYS A 131 11.78 26.13 6.63
C LYS A 131 12.49 25.60 5.37
N LYS A 132 12.81 24.32 5.33
CA LYS A 132 13.43 23.65 4.17
C LYS A 132 12.40 23.26 3.10
N ALA A 133 11.12 23.24 3.45
CA ALA A 133 10.02 23.01 2.53
C ALA A 133 8.93 24.07 2.74
N SER A 134 8.16 24.33 1.68
CA SER A 134 6.94 25.16 1.73
C SER A 134 5.71 24.25 1.74
N LEU A 135 4.59 24.74 2.25
CA LEU A 135 3.29 24.03 2.16
C LEU A 135 2.86 23.73 0.72
N LYS A 136 3.50 24.39 -0.28
CA LYS A 136 3.28 24.13 -1.71
C LYS A 136 4.25 23.11 -2.31
N THR A 137 5.24 22.63 -1.54
CA THR A 137 6.20 21.63 -2.04
C THR A 137 5.50 20.28 -2.15
N ARG A 138 5.47 19.70 -3.34
CA ARG A 138 4.94 18.35 -3.53
C ARG A 138 5.89 17.35 -2.89
N LEU A 139 5.35 16.55 -1.94
CA LEU A 139 6.08 15.47 -1.32
C LEU A 139 5.79 14.18 -2.09
N PRO A 140 6.81 13.43 -2.54
CA PRO A 140 6.57 12.13 -3.16
C PRO A 140 5.97 11.18 -2.11
N MET A 141 4.77 10.65 -2.39
CA MET A 141 4.03 9.82 -1.43
C MET A 141 4.28 8.32 -1.61
N ALA A 142 4.63 7.88 -2.83
CA ALA A 142 4.85 6.47 -3.12
C ALA A 142 5.91 5.79 -2.23
N PRO A 143 7.03 6.41 -1.83
CA PRO A 143 7.98 5.78 -0.91
C PRO A 143 7.35 5.50 0.47
N PHE A 144 6.50 6.40 0.97
CA PHE A 144 5.81 6.19 2.26
C PHE A 144 4.78 5.06 2.16
N PHE A 145 4.04 4.97 1.05
CA PHE A 145 3.15 3.83 0.78
C PHE A 145 3.93 2.53 0.71
N THR A 146 5.05 2.51 -0.01
CA THR A 146 5.90 1.32 -0.14
C THR A 146 6.42 0.85 1.21
N VAL A 147 7.01 1.75 2.01
CA VAL A 147 7.55 1.41 3.34
C VAL A 147 6.43 0.91 4.25
N SER A 148 5.29 1.59 4.28
CA SER A 148 4.15 1.19 5.09
C SER A 148 3.63 -0.19 4.70
N ILE A 149 3.41 -0.43 3.41
CA ILE A 149 2.95 -1.73 2.91
C ILE A 149 3.93 -2.84 3.29
N LEU A 150 5.24 -2.63 3.10
CA LEU A 150 6.26 -3.60 3.48
C LEU A 150 6.25 -3.91 4.98
N ILE A 151 6.13 -2.89 5.83
CA ILE A 151 6.04 -3.10 7.28
C ILE A 151 4.84 -3.99 7.61
N PHE A 152 3.66 -3.70 7.09
CA PHE A 152 2.47 -4.51 7.38
C PHE A 152 2.52 -5.89 6.73
N LEU A 153 3.11 -6.05 5.56
CA LEU A 153 3.30 -7.37 4.95
C LEU A 153 4.19 -8.31 5.80
N PHE A 154 5.25 -7.77 6.40
CA PHE A 154 6.19 -8.57 7.19
C PHE A 154 5.82 -8.69 8.66
N PHE A 155 5.12 -7.72 9.23
CA PHE A 155 4.88 -7.63 10.68
C PHE A 155 3.39 -7.67 11.06
N GLU A 156 2.47 -7.92 10.11
CA GLU A 156 1.02 -7.90 10.34
C GLU A 156 0.60 -8.70 11.57
N GLU A 157 1.04 -9.94 11.71
CA GLU A 157 0.67 -10.79 12.84
C GLU A 157 1.20 -10.27 14.17
N LYS A 158 2.45 -9.82 14.20
CA LYS A 158 3.06 -9.29 15.43
C LYS A 158 2.36 -8.02 15.88
N ILE A 159 2.05 -7.14 14.94
CA ILE A 159 1.36 -5.87 15.21
C ILE A 159 -0.07 -6.16 15.68
N PHE A 160 -0.77 -7.09 15.03
CA PHE A 160 -2.14 -7.45 15.37
C PHE A 160 -2.23 -8.15 16.73
N THR A 161 -1.33 -9.11 17.00
CA THR A 161 -1.23 -9.80 18.29
C THR A 161 -0.87 -8.83 19.41
N TRP A 162 0.07 -7.92 19.18
CA TRP A 162 0.43 -6.88 20.15
C TRP A 162 -0.75 -5.95 20.45
N TYR A 163 -1.48 -5.54 19.42
CA TYR A 163 -2.66 -4.68 19.56
C TYR A 163 -3.78 -5.38 20.35
N LEU A 164 -4.10 -6.64 20.03
CA LEU A 164 -5.11 -7.42 20.75
C LEU A 164 -4.69 -7.70 22.20
N GLY A 165 -3.39 -7.93 22.43
CA GLY A 165 -2.83 -8.10 23.78
C GLY A 165 -3.00 -6.84 24.66
N LEU A 166 -2.91 -5.64 24.09
CA LEU A 166 -3.17 -4.37 24.81
C LEU A 166 -4.62 -4.25 25.28
N TRP A 167 -5.56 -4.85 24.56
CA TRP A 167 -6.99 -4.84 24.91
C TRP A 167 -7.42 -6.03 25.75
N GLY A 168 -6.49 -6.94 26.12
CA GLY A 168 -6.77 -8.11 26.96
C GLY A 168 -7.72 -9.13 26.32
N ILE A 169 -7.73 -9.20 24.97
CA ILE A 169 -8.62 -10.08 24.17
C ILE A 169 -7.90 -11.42 23.87
N LEU A 170 -6.61 -11.54 24.21
CA LEU A 170 -5.80 -12.77 24.15
C LEU A 170 -5.39 -13.20 25.53
#